data_4d7dfa72404707f9691a97c64c31c5d2
#
_entry.id   4d7dfa72404707f9691a97c64c31c5d2
#
_cell.length_a   1.000
_cell.length_b   1.000
_cell.length_c   1.000
_cell.angle_alpha   90.00
_cell.angle_beta   90.00
_cell.angle_gamma   90.00
#
_symmetry.space_group_name_H-M   'P 1'
#
loop_
_entity.id
_entity.type
_entity.pdbx_description
1 polymer ?
#
loop_
_entity_poly.entity_id
_entity_poly.type
_entity_poly.pdbx_seq_one_letter_code
_entity_poly.pdbx_strand_id
1 'polypeptide(L)'
;MKQNKNRGLWLAGTVCAALAAIACLIVEYGYEKIILPRGYQWMYPWMQTAVLTGAVVFTVLAVLCQLPASGKKKITAIGCVIVAGIGVVVCSGLSEAGQLQVLRSPAGNYQVILEKDEETGQLMLNRPYKGLFRYQKELLPFTADSKVNSRWLQEDACALYGTDTDGNPAAYLATYGSRSMDDIA
;
A
#
# COMPACT_ATOMS: atom_id res chain seq x y z
N MET A 1 45.21 -7.93 13.28
CA MET A 1 44.62 -7.85 11.94
C MET A 1 43.11 -8.15 11.88
N LYS A 2 42.49 -8.96 12.74
CA LYS A 2 41.03 -9.24 12.71
C LYS A 2 40.13 -8.04 13.00
N GLN A 3 40.58 -7.08 13.82
CA GLN A 3 39.78 -5.92 14.25
C GLN A 3 39.49 -4.91 13.11
N ASN A 4 40.41 -4.79 12.15
CA ASN A 4 40.29 -3.83 11.05
C ASN A 4 39.28 -4.31 9.96
N LYS A 5 39.16 -5.63 9.77
CA LYS A 5 38.22 -6.23 8.77
C LYS A 5 36.76 -6.04 9.19
N ASN A 6 36.47 -6.12 10.49
CA ASN A 6 35.12 -5.92 11.02
C ASN A 6 34.68 -4.45 10.96
N ARG A 7 35.59 -3.50 11.08
CA ARG A 7 35.29 -2.06 10.99
C ARG A 7 34.83 -1.65 9.59
N GLY A 8 35.49 -2.20 8.54
CA GLY A 8 35.08 -1.96 7.16
C GLY A 8 33.67 -2.50 6.87
N LEU A 9 33.34 -3.70 7.37
CA LEU A 9 32.02 -4.31 7.21
C LEU A 9 30.90 -3.47 7.84
N TRP A 10 31.11 -2.98 9.05
CA TRP A 10 30.13 -2.13 9.74
C TRP A 10 29.97 -0.76 9.06
N LEU A 11 31.05 -0.20 8.54
CA LEU A 11 30.98 1.04 7.76
C LEU A 11 30.17 0.85 6.47
N ALA A 12 30.42 -0.23 5.73
CA ALA A 12 29.65 -0.56 4.55
C ALA A 12 28.15 -0.75 4.88
N GLY A 13 27.84 -1.46 5.97
CA GLY A 13 26.48 -1.62 6.48
C GLY A 13 25.81 -0.29 6.79
N THR A 14 26.51 0.64 7.41
CA THR A 14 26.01 2.00 7.67
C THR A 14 25.65 2.73 6.38
N VAL A 15 26.56 2.71 5.40
CA VAL A 15 26.34 3.40 4.11
C VAL A 15 25.15 2.81 3.38
N CYS A 16 25.06 1.47 3.29
CA CYS A 16 23.93 0.80 2.64
C CYS A 16 22.60 1.12 3.34
N ALA A 17 22.56 1.08 4.67
CA ALA A 17 21.34 1.40 5.42
C ALA A 17 20.94 2.87 5.25
N ALA A 18 21.90 3.80 5.29
CA ALA A 18 21.62 5.22 5.05
C ALA A 18 21.06 5.47 3.64
N LEU A 19 21.64 4.85 2.62
CA LEU A 19 21.15 4.97 1.24
C LEU A 19 19.73 4.38 1.10
N ALA A 20 19.43 3.25 1.74
CA ALA A 20 18.11 2.67 1.74
C ALA A 20 17.09 3.56 2.45
N ALA A 21 17.45 4.18 3.59
CA ALA A 21 16.58 5.15 4.28
C ALA A 21 16.26 6.36 3.37
N ILE A 22 17.27 6.93 2.72
CA ILE A 22 17.11 8.04 1.79
C ILE A 22 16.21 7.65 0.61
N ALA A 23 16.38 6.44 0.05
CA ALA A 23 15.52 5.96 -1.03
C ALA A 23 14.05 5.87 -0.60
N CYS A 24 13.75 5.35 0.60
CA CYS A 24 12.40 5.33 1.15
C CYS A 24 11.81 6.75 1.30
N LEU A 25 12.59 7.70 1.79
CA LEU A 25 12.15 9.10 1.92
C LEU A 25 11.90 9.77 0.57
N ILE A 26 12.71 9.48 -0.44
CA ILE A 26 12.51 9.97 -1.81
C ILE A 26 11.21 9.41 -2.39
N VAL A 27 10.92 8.13 -2.18
CA VAL A 27 9.67 7.49 -2.63
C VAL A 27 8.48 8.15 -1.96
N GLU A 28 8.51 8.36 -0.65
CA GLU A 28 7.43 9.02 0.09
C GLU A 28 7.23 10.47 -0.35
N TYR A 29 8.33 11.23 -0.48
CA TYR A 29 8.27 12.61 -0.97
C TYR A 29 7.68 12.68 -2.39
N GLY A 30 8.10 11.77 -3.28
CA GLY A 30 7.55 11.68 -4.64
C GLY A 30 6.07 11.33 -4.64
N TYR A 31 5.66 10.41 -3.75
CA TYR A 31 4.25 10.09 -3.56
C TYR A 31 3.44 11.31 -3.12
N GLU A 32 3.84 12.00 -2.06
CA GLU A 32 3.10 13.16 -1.53
C GLU A 32 3.06 14.35 -2.50
N LYS A 33 4.14 14.61 -3.23
CA LYS A 33 4.25 15.81 -4.07
C LYS A 33 3.82 15.62 -5.52
N ILE A 34 3.86 14.39 -6.03
CA ILE A 34 3.62 14.12 -7.45
C ILE A 34 2.38 13.24 -7.64
N ILE A 35 2.25 12.18 -6.85
CA ILE A 35 1.25 11.13 -7.04
C ILE A 35 -0.09 11.52 -6.40
N LEU A 36 -0.05 11.85 -5.12
CA LEU A 36 -1.25 12.19 -4.35
C LEU A 36 -2.02 13.40 -4.91
N PRO A 37 -1.38 14.54 -5.33
CA PRO A 37 -2.09 15.67 -5.91
C PRO A 37 -2.78 15.37 -7.25
N ARG A 38 -2.40 14.28 -7.91
CA ARG A 38 -3.05 13.78 -9.13
C ARG A 38 -4.23 12.84 -8.87
N GLY A 39 -4.63 12.67 -7.61
CA GLY A 39 -5.73 11.79 -7.21
C GLY A 39 -5.37 10.31 -7.15
N TYR A 40 -4.09 9.96 -7.27
CA TYR A 40 -3.64 8.59 -7.12
C TYR A 40 -3.27 8.27 -5.67
N GLN A 41 -3.62 7.07 -5.22
CA GLN A 41 -3.28 6.54 -3.90
C GLN A 41 -2.49 5.25 -4.05
N TRP A 42 -1.80 4.81 -2.99
CA TRP A 42 -1.21 3.49 -2.95
C TRP A 42 -2.27 2.42 -3.20
N MET A 43 -1.89 1.37 -3.91
CA MET A 43 -2.79 0.23 -4.20
C MET A 43 -3.38 -0.34 -2.92
N TYR A 44 -2.53 -0.47 -1.90
CA TYR A 44 -2.91 -0.88 -0.56
C TYR A 44 -2.37 0.14 0.45
N PRO A 45 -3.15 0.59 1.44
CA PRO A 45 -2.71 1.58 2.43
C PRO A 45 -1.46 1.15 3.20
N TRP A 46 -1.32 -0.15 3.54
CA TRP A 46 -0.14 -0.69 4.20
C TRP A 46 1.17 -0.47 3.43
N MET A 47 1.12 -0.21 2.11
CA MET A 47 2.32 0.08 1.32
C MET A 47 2.98 1.39 1.76
N GLN A 48 2.20 2.42 2.08
CA GLN A 48 2.72 3.66 2.65
C GLN A 48 3.37 3.40 4.01
N THR A 49 2.67 2.66 4.88
CA THR A 49 3.22 2.25 6.19
C THR A 49 4.53 1.48 6.02
N ALA A 50 4.63 0.61 5.02
CA ALA A 50 5.86 -0.15 4.76
C ALA A 50 7.03 0.77 4.34
N VAL A 51 6.78 1.77 3.49
CA VAL A 51 7.80 2.75 3.06
C VAL A 51 8.29 3.57 4.25
N LEU A 52 7.38 4.12 5.06
CA LEU A 52 7.72 4.93 6.24
C LEU A 52 8.44 4.09 7.31
N THR A 53 7.93 2.88 7.60
CA THR A 53 8.58 1.95 8.53
C THR A 53 9.98 1.57 8.03
N GLY A 54 10.13 1.35 6.72
CA GLY A 54 11.42 1.09 6.08
C GLY A 54 12.41 2.23 6.32
N ALA A 55 12.00 3.48 6.12
CA ALA A 55 12.85 4.65 6.39
C ALA A 55 13.34 4.69 7.84
N VAL A 56 12.44 4.45 8.81
CA VAL A 56 12.78 4.42 10.24
C VAL A 56 13.74 3.26 10.56
N VAL A 57 13.41 2.05 10.12
CA VAL A 57 14.22 0.84 10.36
C VAL A 57 15.63 1.01 9.80
N PHE A 58 15.78 1.46 8.56
CA PHE A 58 17.08 1.67 7.93
C PHE A 58 17.89 2.78 8.61
N THR A 59 17.24 3.86 9.10
CA THR A 59 17.89 4.89 9.88
C THR A 59 18.43 4.33 11.19
N VAL A 60 17.63 3.57 11.93
CA VAL A 60 18.05 2.92 13.17
C VAL A 60 19.19 1.93 12.92
N LEU A 61 19.13 1.14 11.85
CA LEU A 61 20.20 0.22 11.48
C LEU A 61 21.50 0.93 11.17
N ALA A 62 21.46 2.07 10.47
CA ALA A 62 22.64 2.89 10.21
C ALA A 62 23.30 3.36 11.52
N VAL A 63 22.50 3.82 12.48
CA VAL A 63 22.98 4.24 13.81
C VAL A 63 23.56 3.04 14.59
N LEU A 64 22.86 1.90 14.62
CA LEU A 64 23.33 0.69 15.33
C LEU A 64 24.67 0.18 14.81
N CYS A 65 24.91 0.29 13.51
CA CYS A 65 26.19 -0.08 12.91
C CYS A 65 27.36 0.78 13.43
N GLN A 66 27.11 2.03 13.83
CA GLN A 66 28.13 2.96 14.34
C GLN A 66 28.43 2.79 15.85
N LEU A 67 27.51 2.22 16.63
CA LEU A 67 27.66 2.12 18.07
C LEU A 67 28.84 1.23 18.43
N PRO A 68 29.63 1.62 19.48
CA PRO A 68 30.75 0.83 19.99
C PRO A 68 30.24 -0.34 20.84
N ALA A 69 29.73 -1.40 20.18
CA ALA A 69 29.22 -2.58 20.88
C ALA A 69 29.89 -3.85 20.34
N SER A 70 29.86 -4.94 21.13
CA SER A 70 30.31 -6.25 20.64
C SER A 70 29.46 -6.73 19.46
N GLY A 71 30.10 -7.44 18.51
CA GLY A 71 29.38 -7.94 17.31
C GLY A 71 28.13 -8.74 17.63
N LYS A 72 28.16 -9.57 18.67
CA LYS A 72 26.97 -10.36 19.10
C LYS A 72 25.80 -9.45 19.52
N LYS A 73 26.05 -8.43 20.36
CA LYS A 73 25.01 -7.48 20.79
C LYS A 73 24.45 -6.67 19.64
N LYS A 74 25.29 -6.27 18.67
CA LYS A 74 24.83 -5.59 17.44
C LYS A 74 23.91 -6.47 16.61
N ILE A 75 24.30 -7.71 16.36
CA ILE A 75 23.49 -8.65 15.56
C ILE A 75 22.12 -8.87 16.21
N THR A 76 22.08 -9.05 17.54
CA THR A 76 20.80 -9.19 18.27
C THR A 76 19.93 -7.94 18.12
N ALA A 77 20.50 -6.74 18.32
CA ALA A 77 19.77 -5.47 18.19
C ALA A 77 19.23 -5.27 16.77
N ILE A 78 20.02 -5.56 15.74
CA ILE A 78 19.62 -5.50 14.33
C ILE A 78 18.45 -6.46 14.08
N GLY A 79 18.54 -7.71 14.57
CA GLY A 79 17.47 -8.69 14.46
C GLY A 79 16.17 -8.20 15.10
N CYS A 80 16.22 -7.65 16.31
CA CYS A 80 15.05 -7.09 16.99
C CYS A 80 14.39 -5.95 16.20
N VAL A 81 15.19 -5.04 15.64
CA VAL A 81 14.68 -3.90 14.85
C VAL A 81 13.99 -4.37 13.58
N ILE A 82 14.57 -5.34 12.87
CA ILE A 82 13.98 -5.91 11.65
C ILE A 82 12.66 -6.61 11.99
N VAL A 83 12.63 -7.45 13.03
CA VAL A 83 11.41 -8.17 13.45
C VAL A 83 10.32 -7.19 13.85
N ALA A 84 10.66 -6.13 14.61
CA ALA A 84 9.71 -5.10 14.99
C ALA A 84 9.15 -4.37 13.76
N GLY A 85 10.00 -3.99 12.80
CA GLY A 85 9.56 -3.36 11.55
C GLY A 85 8.62 -4.24 10.73
N ILE A 86 8.95 -5.52 10.56
CA ILE A 86 8.07 -6.49 9.90
C ILE A 86 6.74 -6.59 10.65
N GLY A 87 6.77 -6.65 11.98
CA GLY A 87 5.58 -6.71 12.81
C GLY A 87 4.63 -5.53 12.57
N VAL A 88 5.15 -4.31 12.51
CA VAL A 88 4.36 -3.11 12.22
C VAL A 88 3.67 -3.21 10.86
N VAL A 89 4.39 -3.58 9.82
CA VAL A 89 3.82 -3.69 8.45
C VAL A 89 2.77 -4.79 8.37
N VAL A 90 3.02 -5.95 9.00
CA VAL A 90 2.05 -7.05 9.03
C VAL A 90 0.78 -6.65 9.80
N CYS A 91 0.92 -6.02 10.96
CA CYS A 91 -0.24 -5.56 11.74
C CYS A 91 -1.06 -4.52 10.96
N SER A 92 -0.40 -3.57 10.27
CA SER A 92 -1.08 -2.62 9.39
C SER A 92 -1.85 -3.34 8.28
N GLY A 93 -1.19 -4.27 7.56
CA GLY A 93 -1.85 -5.04 6.50
C GLY A 93 -3.05 -5.85 6.97
N LEU A 94 -2.98 -6.43 8.17
CA LEU A 94 -4.09 -7.19 8.74
C LEU A 94 -5.25 -6.30 9.16
N SER A 95 -4.99 -5.12 9.73
CA SER A 95 -6.05 -4.17 10.12
C SER A 95 -6.82 -3.61 8.93
N GLU A 96 -6.16 -3.48 7.78
CA GLU A 96 -6.73 -2.92 6.55
C GLU A 96 -7.37 -3.99 5.62
N ALA A 97 -7.07 -5.27 5.85
CA ALA A 97 -7.56 -6.35 4.99
C ALA A 97 -9.10 -6.45 4.92
N GLY A 98 -9.81 -5.94 5.95
CA GLY A 98 -11.28 -5.90 5.99
C GLY A 98 -11.91 -4.69 5.27
N GLN A 99 -11.13 -3.68 4.91
CA GLN A 99 -11.63 -2.44 4.32
C GLN A 99 -11.64 -2.46 2.79
N LEU A 100 -10.89 -3.37 2.19
CA LEU A 100 -10.73 -3.47 0.74
C LEU A 100 -11.29 -4.80 0.22
N GLN A 101 -12.22 -4.70 -0.74
CA GLN A 101 -12.68 -5.86 -1.50
C GLN A 101 -12.18 -5.75 -2.94
N VAL A 102 -11.35 -6.69 -3.37
CA VAL A 102 -10.79 -6.75 -4.72
C VAL A 102 -11.55 -7.79 -5.54
N LEU A 103 -12.23 -7.31 -6.57
CA LEU A 103 -12.96 -8.14 -7.52
C LEU A 103 -12.16 -8.24 -8.82
N ARG A 104 -11.88 -9.46 -9.28
CA ARG A 104 -11.12 -9.70 -10.50
C ARG A 104 -12.00 -10.24 -11.60
N SER A 105 -11.75 -9.79 -12.84
CA SER A 105 -12.41 -10.35 -14.02
C SER A 105 -12.03 -11.82 -14.23
N PRO A 106 -12.85 -12.59 -14.99
CA PRO A 106 -12.59 -14.02 -15.22
C PRO A 106 -11.22 -14.31 -15.82
N ALA A 107 -10.71 -13.50 -16.74
CA ALA A 107 -9.36 -13.64 -17.29
C ALA A 107 -8.28 -12.93 -16.46
N GLY A 108 -8.67 -12.16 -15.42
CA GLY A 108 -7.76 -11.45 -14.52
C GLY A 108 -7.17 -10.15 -15.08
N ASN A 109 -7.62 -9.69 -16.25
CA ASN A 109 -7.08 -8.49 -16.90
C ASN A 109 -7.58 -7.19 -16.25
N TYR A 110 -8.76 -7.23 -15.62
CA TYR A 110 -9.39 -6.10 -14.97
C TYR A 110 -9.65 -6.37 -13.50
N GLN A 111 -9.62 -5.31 -12.71
CA GLN A 111 -9.87 -5.37 -11.27
C GLN A 111 -10.71 -4.16 -10.84
N VAL A 112 -11.71 -4.43 -10.02
CA VAL A 112 -12.50 -3.43 -9.30
C VAL A 112 -12.09 -3.50 -7.84
N ILE A 113 -11.77 -2.36 -7.25
CA ILE A 113 -11.43 -2.26 -5.84
C ILE A 113 -12.54 -1.47 -5.15
N LEU A 114 -13.23 -2.11 -4.22
CA LEU A 114 -14.23 -1.48 -3.37
C LEU A 114 -13.57 -1.18 -2.03
N GLU A 115 -13.72 0.04 -1.57
CA GLU A 115 -13.19 0.52 -0.31
C GLU A 115 -14.29 1.17 0.50
N LYS A 116 -14.29 0.96 1.79
CA LYS A 116 -15.19 1.66 2.71
C LYS A 116 -14.72 3.10 2.86
N ASP A 117 -15.59 4.04 2.54
CA ASP A 117 -15.38 5.44 2.87
C ASP A 117 -15.92 5.72 4.28
N GLU A 118 -15.00 6.02 5.20
CA GLU A 118 -15.34 6.26 6.60
C GLU A 118 -16.10 7.57 6.82
N GLU A 119 -15.96 8.54 5.92
CA GLU A 119 -16.63 9.85 6.06
C GLU A 119 -18.11 9.76 5.65
N THR A 120 -18.40 9.09 4.55
CA THR A 120 -19.76 9.01 4.02
C THR A 120 -20.50 7.74 4.45
N GLY A 121 -19.78 6.72 4.93
CA GLY A 121 -20.33 5.41 5.22
C GLY A 121 -20.78 4.64 3.98
N GLN A 122 -20.29 5.03 2.81
CA GLN A 122 -20.58 4.40 1.52
C GLN A 122 -19.37 3.63 1.00
N LEU A 123 -19.58 2.86 -0.07
CA LEU A 123 -18.49 2.19 -0.78
C LEU A 123 -17.94 3.10 -1.88
N MET A 124 -16.63 3.20 -1.92
CA MET A 124 -15.86 3.89 -2.94
C MET A 124 -15.37 2.91 -4.00
N LEU A 125 -15.60 3.25 -5.26
CA LEU A 125 -15.03 2.52 -6.39
C LEU A 125 -13.64 3.06 -6.71
N ASN A 126 -12.65 2.19 -6.65
CA ASN A 126 -11.28 2.49 -7.04
C ASN A 126 -10.85 1.60 -8.22
N ARG A 127 -9.95 2.11 -9.04
CA ARG A 127 -9.32 1.36 -10.14
C ARG A 127 -7.82 1.26 -9.95
N PRO A 128 -7.20 0.11 -10.24
CA PRO A 128 -5.76 -0.02 -10.19
C PRO A 128 -5.09 0.79 -11.31
N TYR A 129 -3.94 1.39 -10.99
CA TYR A 129 -3.09 2.10 -11.93
C TYR A 129 -1.65 1.60 -11.81
N LYS A 130 -1.10 1.08 -12.90
CA LYS A 130 0.27 0.53 -12.98
C LYS A 130 0.65 -0.48 -11.88
N GLY A 131 -0.34 -1.16 -11.29
CA GLY A 131 -0.14 -2.21 -10.29
C GLY A 131 0.32 -1.77 -8.89
N LEU A 132 0.79 -0.53 -8.73
CA LEU A 132 1.26 0.02 -7.44
C LEU A 132 0.32 1.06 -6.86
N PHE A 133 -0.48 1.70 -7.71
CA PHE A 133 -1.38 2.77 -7.34
C PHE A 133 -2.81 2.42 -7.70
N ARG A 134 -3.74 3.13 -7.09
CA ARG A 134 -5.15 3.16 -7.44
C ARG A 134 -5.59 4.61 -7.55
N TYR A 135 -6.63 4.87 -8.30
CA TYR A 135 -7.30 6.15 -8.30
C TYR A 135 -8.78 5.97 -7.96
N GLN A 136 -9.27 6.92 -7.21
CA GLN A 136 -10.66 7.02 -6.81
C GLN A 136 -11.51 7.41 -8.02
N LYS A 137 -12.54 6.63 -8.33
CA LYS A 137 -13.41 6.93 -9.47
C LYS A 137 -14.68 7.63 -9.02
N GLU A 138 -15.43 6.99 -8.13
CA GLU A 138 -16.73 7.48 -7.71
C GLU A 138 -17.24 6.79 -6.44
N LEU A 139 -18.12 7.47 -5.72
CA LEU A 139 -18.90 6.88 -4.64
C LEU A 139 -20.01 6.01 -5.24
N LEU A 140 -20.16 4.81 -4.70
CA LEU A 140 -21.21 3.90 -5.06
C LEU A 140 -22.47 4.16 -4.23
N PRO A 141 -23.65 3.85 -4.75
CA PRO A 141 -24.90 4.00 -3.98
C PRO A 141 -25.05 3.00 -2.84
N PHE A 142 -24.02 2.19 -2.54
CA PHE A 142 -24.10 1.14 -1.54
C PHE A 142 -23.58 1.59 -0.18
N THR A 143 -24.24 1.16 0.89
CA THR A 143 -23.73 1.29 2.26
C THR A 143 -22.44 0.47 2.43
N ALA A 144 -21.49 0.99 3.17
CA ALA A 144 -20.21 0.34 3.42
C ALA A 144 -20.33 -1.04 4.11
N ASP A 145 -21.39 -1.23 4.89
CA ASP A 145 -21.66 -2.50 5.60
C ASP A 145 -22.51 -3.47 4.78
N SER A 146 -23.00 -3.05 3.58
CA SER A 146 -23.75 -3.92 2.72
C SER A 146 -22.86 -4.99 2.08
N LYS A 147 -23.36 -6.23 2.04
CA LYS A 147 -22.70 -7.30 1.31
C LYS A 147 -22.90 -7.07 -0.19
N VAL A 148 -21.86 -6.57 -0.86
CA VAL A 148 -21.90 -6.38 -2.30
C VAL A 148 -21.63 -7.70 -3.00
N ASN A 149 -22.59 -8.12 -3.85
CA ASN A 149 -22.43 -9.23 -4.77
C ASN A 149 -21.96 -8.66 -6.11
N SER A 150 -21.09 -9.38 -6.79
CA SER A 150 -20.55 -8.97 -8.09
C SER A 150 -20.80 -10.05 -9.14
N ARG A 151 -21.10 -9.62 -10.37
CA ARG A 151 -21.20 -10.49 -11.53
C ARG A 151 -20.50 -9.82 -12.72
N TRP A 152 -19.48 -10.46 -13.23
CA TRP A 152 -18.86 -10.06 -14.49
C TRP A 152 -19.79 -10.41 -15.65
N LEU A 153 -20.22 -9.41 -16.39
CA LEU A 153 -21.07 -9.55 -17.58
C LEU A 153 -20.20 -9.77 -18.82
N GLN A 154 -19.08 -9.06 -18.87
CA GLN A 154 -18.02 -9.17 -19.87
C GLN A 154 -16.68 -9.01 -19.15
N GLU A 155 -15.57 -9.19 -19.88
CA GLU A 155 -14.24 -9.06 -19.28
C GLU A 155 -14.02 -7.65 -18.69
N ASP A 156 -14.57 -6.61 -19.32
CA ASP A 156 -14.44 -5.21 -18.98
C ASP A 156 -15.68 -4.59 -18.30
N ALA A 157 -16.68 -5.39 -17.96
CA ALA A 157 -17.94 -4.93 -17.36
C ALA A 157 -18.35 -5.80 -16.17
N CYS A 158 -18.45 -5.19 -15.00
CA CYS A 158 -18.86 -5.83 -13.75
C CYS A 158 -20.13 -5.18 -13.21
N ALA A 159 -21.19 -5.96 -13.02
CA ALA A 159 -22.38 -5.54 -12.31
C ALA A 159 -22.21 -5.79 -10.83
N LEU A 160 -22.45 -4.75 -10.02
CA LEU A 160 -22.41 -4.77 -8.57
C LEU A 160 -23.84 -4.65 -8.04
N TYR A 161 -24.19 -5.43 -7.03
CA TYR A 161 -25.50 -5.45 -6.40
C TYR A 161 -25.33 -5.35 -4.89
N GLY A 162 -26.07 -4.45 -4.27
CA GLY A 162 -26.00 -4.23 -2.83
C GLY A 162 -27.24 -3.54 -2.31
N THR A 163 -27.13 -2.94 -1.14
CA THR A 163 -28.18 -2.17 -0.49
C THR A 163 -27.72 -0.73 -0.39
N ASP A 164 -28.58 0.22 -0.76
CA ASP A 164 -28.30 1.65 -0.63
C ASP A 164 -28.40 2.13 0.82
N THR A 165 -28.18 3.42 1.02
CA THR A 165 -28.23 4.07 2.36
C THR A 165 -29.64 4.04 2.96
N ASP A 166 -30.67 3.89 2.16
CA ASP A 166 -32.09 3.86 2.58
C ASP A 166 -32.59 2.42 2.81
N GLY A 167 -31.72 1.42 2.61
CA GLY A 167 -32.05 0.01 2.78
C GLY A 167 -32.68 -0.66 1.56
N ASN A 168 -32.75 0.04 0.41
CA ASN A 168 -33.32 -0.52 -0.81
C ASN A 168 -32.27 -1.26 -1.64
N PRO A 169 -32.69 -2.27 -2.45
CA PRO A 169 -31.80 -2.92 -3.39
C PRO A 169 -31.29 -1.92 -4.43
N ALA A 170 -30.00 -1.86 -4.60
CA ALA A 170 -29.33 -1.01 -5.60
C ALA A 170 -28.41 -1.84 -6.49
N ALA A 171 -28.23 -1.40 -7.73
CA ALA A 171 -27.31 -1.98 -8.69
C ALA A 171 -26.46 -0.91 -9.35
N TYR A 172 -25.19 -1.24 -9.63
CA TYR A 172 -24.26 -0.37 -10.31
C TYR A 172 -23.48 -1.15 -11.36
N LEU A 173 -23.24 -0.55 -12.53
CA LEU A 173 -22.46 -1.14 -13.60
C LEU A 173 -21.09 -0.47 -13.70
N ALA A 174 -20.06 -1.15 -13.26
CA ALA A 174 -18.67 -0.73 -13.44
C ALA A 174 -18.18 -1.19 -14.82
N THR A 175 -17.86 -0.24 -15.70
CA THR A 175 -17.31 -0.53 -17.04
C THR A 175 -15.90 0.01 -17.18
N TYR A 176 -15.03 -0.75 -17.84
CA TYR A 176 -13.65 -0.35 -18.19
C TYR A 176 -13.52 0.11 -19.64
N GLY A 177 -14.56 -0.06 -20.43
CA GLY A 177 -14.59 0.19 -21.86
C GLY A 177 -14.93 1.61 -22.23
N SER A 178 -14.12 2.52 -21.98
CA SER A 178 -13.69 3.69 -22.74
C SER A 178 -12.60 4.33 -21.95
N ARG A 179 -11.38 4.11 -22.39
CA ARG A 179 -10.28 4.98 -21.98
C ARG A 179 -10.74 6.40 -22.25
N SER A 180 -11.02 7.14 -21.21
CA SER A 180 -11.14 8.58 -21.35
C SER A 180 -9.80 9.06 -21.95
N MET A 181 -9.83 10.05 -22.81
CA MET A 181 -8.59 10.58 -23.40
C MET A 181 -7.59 11.05 -22.34
N ASP A 182 -8.02 11.22 -21.11
CA ASP A 182 -7.19 11.60 -19.96
C ASP A 182 -6.29 10.47 -19.44
N ASP A 183 -6.53 9.22 -19.84
CA ASP A 183 -5.68 8.07 -19.49
C ASP A 183 -4.42 7.94 -20.38
N ILE A 184 -4.23 8.85 -21.35
CA ILE A 184 -3.14 8.79 -22.36
C ILE A 184 -2.16 9.96 -22.22
N ALA A 185 -2.38 10.89 -21.30
CA ALA A 185 -1.51 12.06 -21.10
C ALA A 185 -0.46 11.83 -20.00
#